data_efe38ed8c1f74324c31b53f19c2c4432
#
_entry.id   efe38ed8c1f74324c31b53f19c2c4432
#
_cell.length_a   1.000
_cell.length_b   1.000
_cell.length_c   1.000
_cell.angle_alpha   90.00
_cell.angle_beta   90.00
_cell.angle_gamma   90.00
#
_symmetry.space_group_name_H-M   'P 1'
#
loop_
_entity.id
_entity.type
_entity.pdbx_description
1 polymer ?
#
loop_
_entity_poly.entity_id
_entity_poly.type
_entity_poly.pdbx_seq_one_letter_code
_entity_poly.pdbx_strand_id
1 'polypeptide(L)'
;MVSETIELLGKNIYTDIPGKLTLKSFPTTTELDYVGSEDFEKTMLEDIFPKCIEEQVNFSHLLEIDFQWICRGFRFLNYGPYYTTNMILCDNCGTVRGEYQVDLRSVDCKTLPDDFTGDVVVKKDELIDYQKDVHFHLLTIQEAMDLRKDKLFFTKDGTSNTQYARLCYSISGFGNGGKESINALSAKLEIEKNMSPADLKVLMSVSNDLTDYGLRGGGRCACPQCHSKGDRKSVV
;
A
#
# COMPACT_ATOMS: atom_id res chain seq x y z
N MET A 1 -23.16 18.96 -1.63
CA MET A 1 -21.96 18.11 -1.72
C MET A 1 -21.62 17.71 -0.30
N VAL A 2 -21.54 16.42 -0.01
CA VAL A 2 -21.18 15.92 1.32
C VAL A 2 -19.67 15.97 1.45
N SER A 3 -19.15 16.32 2.63
CA SER A 3 -17.70 16.30 2.90
C SER A 3 -17.41 15.59 4.21
N GLU A 4 -16.22 15.00 4.30
CA GLU A 4 -15.73 14.29 5.48
C GLU A 4 -14.23 14.59 5.63
N THR A 5 -13.80 14.89 6.85
CA THR A 5 -12.38 15.06 7.15
C THR A 5 -11.82 13.74 7.69
N ILE A 6 -10.78 13.23 7.05
CA ILE A 6 -10.06 12.02 7.46
C ILE A 6 -8.69 12.37 8.02
N GLU A 7 -8.24 11.62 8.99
CA GLU A 7 -6.86 11.70 9.51
C GLU A 7 -5.99 10.67 8.79
N LEU A 8 -4.82 11.11 8.32
CA LEU A 8 -3.88 10.24 7.60
C LEU A 8 -3.15 9.32 8.58
N LEU A 9 -2.85 8.10 8.13
CA LEU A 9 -2.09 7.11 8.90
C LEU A 9 -0.64 7.55 9.10
N GLY A 10 -0.06 8.17 8.06
CA GLY A 10 1.31 8.72 8.06
C GLY A 10 1.42 10.17 8.54
N LYS A 11 0.44 10.70 9.25
CA LYS A 11 0.36 12.12 9.67
C LYS A 11 1.63 12.68 10.32
N ASN A 12 2.39 11.83 11.03
CA ASN A 12 3.61 12.22 11.75
C ASN A 12 4.88 12.17 10.87
N ILE A 13 4.77 11.66 9.63
CA ILE A 13 5.88 11.48 8.69
C ILE A 13 5.95 12.66 7.73
N TYR A 14 4.80 13.20 7.34
CA TYR A 14 4.71 14.25 6.33
C TYR A 14 5.27 15.58 6.81
N THR A 15 5.99 16.25 5.93
CA THR A 15 6.46 17.62 6.13
C THR A 15 5.73 18.63 5.24
N ASP A 16 5.15 18.15 4.14
CA ASP A 16 4.50 18.95 3.08
C ASP A 16 3.01 18.61 2.88
N ILE A 17 2.51 17.58 3.57
CA ILE A 17 1.10 17.19 3.55
C ILE A 17 0.51 17.36 4.96
N PRO A 18 -0.64 18.01 5.11
CA PRO A 18 -1.30 18.11 6.42
C PRO A 18 -1.75 16.73 6.89
N GLY A 19 -1.68 16.50 8.21
CA GLY A 19 -2.05 15.21 8.81
C GLY A 19 -3.54 14.86 8.68
N LYS A 20 -4.36 15.76 8.12
CA LYS A 20 -5.79 15.60 7.85
C LYS A 20 -6.12 16.14 6.48
N LEU A 21 -7.02 15.46 5.78
CA LEU A 21 -7.54 15.89 4.49
C LEU A 21 -9.07 15.89 4.51
N THR A 22 -9.66 16.87 3.83
CA THR A 22 -11.11 17.00 3.70
C THR A 22 -11.55 16.52 2.33
N LEU A 23 -12.22 15.38 2.31
CA LEU A 23 -12.77 14.75 1.11
C LEU A 23 -14.15 15.34 0.80
N LYS A 24 -14.44 15.57 -0.48
CA LYS A 24 -15.76 15.96 -1.01
C LYS A 24 -16.29 14.82 -1.88
N SER A 25 -17.60 14.57 -1.78
CA SER A 25 -18.25 13.65 -2.71
C SER A 25 -18.03 14.13 -4.15
N PHE A 26 -17.64 13.22 -5.04
CA PHE A 26 -17.44 13.59 -6.44
C PHE A 26 -18.77 13.53 -7.23
N PRO A 27 -18.94 14.38 -8.25
CA PRO A 27 -20.10 14.36 -9.13
C PRO A 27 -20.08 13.13 -10.05
N THR A 28 -21.22 12.72 -10.56
CA THR A 28 -21.39 11.57 -11.47
C THR A 28 -20.48 11.64 -12.71
N THR A 29 -20.17 12.84 -13.21
CA THR A 29 -19.24 13.01 -14.35
C THR A 29 -17.84 12.54 -14.00
N THR A 30 -17.36 12.82 -12.81
CA THR A 30 -16.04 12.35 -12.32
C THR A 30 -16.03 10.83 -12.11
N GLU A 31 -17.17 10.25 -11.72
CA GLU A 31 -17.31 8.79 -11.61
C GLU A 31 -17.14 8.10 -12.95
N LEU A 32 -17.70 8.66 -14.03
CA LEU A 32 -17.55 8.10 -15.38
C LEU A 32 -16.09 8.10 -15.84
N ASP A 33 -15.33 9.15 -15.54
CA ASP A 33 -13.90 9.24 -15.85
C ASP A 33 -13.11 8.13 -15.11
N TYR A 34 -13.49 7.86 -13.88
CA TYR A 34 -12.87 6.86 -13.01
C TYR A 34 -13.18 5.41 -13.43
N VAL A 35 -14.44 5.08 -13.75
CA VAL A 35 -14.86 3.70 -14.10
C VAL A 35 -14.23 3.22 -15.41
N GLY A 36 -13.86 4.14 -16.31
CA GLY A 36 -13.22 3.81 -17.59
C GLY A 36 -11.70 3.82 -17.58
N SER A 37 -11.07 4.10 -16.45
CA SER A 37 -9.61 4.27 -16.37
C SER A 37 -8.86 2.95 -16.42
N GLU A 38 -7.84 2.86 -17.29
CA GLU A 38 -6.89 1.74 -17.33
C GLU A 38 -5.82 1.82 -16.23
N ASP A 39 -5.54 3.04 -15.71
CA ASP A 39 -4.56 3.30 -14.64
C ASP A 39 -5.26 4.02 -13.48
N PHE A 40 -5.82 3.21 -12.59
CA PHE A 40 -6.62 3.68 -11.45
C PHE A 40 -5.86 4.68 -10.57
N GLU A 41 -4.65 4.32 -10.13
CA GLU A 41 -3.87 5.14 -9.22
C GLU A 41 -3.55 6.50 -9.85
N LYS A 42 -3.14 6.50 -11.11
CA LYS A 42 -2.86 7.73 -11.84
C LYS A 42 -4.08 8.63 -11.95
N THR A 43 -5.23 8.07 -12.30
CA THR A 43 -6.48 8.83 -12.40
C THR A 43 -6.89 9.43 -11.04
N MET A 44 -6.73 8.66 -9.95
CA MET A 44 -6.99 9.19 -8.61
C MET A 44 -6.08 10.37 -8.28
N LEU A 45 -4.78 10.25 -8.53
CA LEU A 45 -3.79 11.27 -8.17
C LEU A 45 -3.86 12.54 -9.03
N GLU A 46 -4.06 12.39 -10.33
CA GLU A 46 -4.00 13.50 -11.29
C GLU A 46 -5.35 14.19 -11.52
N ASP A 47 -6.46 13.44 -11.43
CA ASP A 47 -7.77 13.94 -11.80
C ASP A 47 -8.75 14.07 -10.62
N ILE A 48 -8.83 13.05 -9.75
CA ILE A 48 -9.86 12.97 -8.71
C ILE A 48 -9.44 13.73 -7.45
N PHE A 49 -8.27 13.44 -6.90
CA PHE A 49 -7.81 14.07 -5.67
C PHE A 49 -7.74 15.60 -5.78
N PRO A 50 -7.16 16.18 -6.86
CA PRO A 50 -7.11 17.65 -7.00
C PRO A 50 -8.48 18.32 -7.07
N LYS A 51 -9.52 17.60 -7.51
CA LYS A 51 -10.89 18.14 -7.63
C LYS A 51 -11.74 17.90 -6.38
N CYS A 52 -11.44 16.85 -5.62
CA CYS A 52 -12.30 16.32 -4.58
C CYS A 52 -11.68 16.35 -3.18
N ILE A 53 -10.44 16.82 -3.04
CA ILE A 53 -9.80 17.12 -1.75
C ILE A 53 -9.62 18.62 -1.65
N GLU A 54 -9.95 19.19 -0.47
CA GLU A 54 -9.87 20.65 -0.27
C GLU A 54 -8.42 21.14 -0.25
N GLU A 55 -7.55 20.38 0.40
CA GLU A 55 -6.16 20.72 0.56
C GLU A 55 -5.38 20.47 -0.74
N GLN A 56 -4.71 21.52 -1.23
CA GLN A 56 -3.87 21.44 -2.42
C GLN A 56 -2.46 20.99 -2.03
N VAL A 57 -2.19 19.71 -2.18
CA VAL A 57 -0.92 19.09 -1.84
C VAL A 57 -0.34 18.32 -3.03
N ASN A 58 0.92 17.93 -2.95
CA ASN A 58 1.49 17.00 -3.92
C ASN A 58 1.07 15.57 -3.58
N PHE A 59 0.02 15.09 -4.22
CA PHE A 59 -0.54 13.75 -3.96
C PHE A 59 0.40 12.60 -4.30
N SER A 60 1.42 12.82 -5.13
CA SER A 60 2.43 11.79 -5.42
C SER A 60 3.33 11.45 -4.22
N HIS A 61 3.41 12.37 -3.25
CA HIS A 61 4.15 12.20 -1.99
C HIS A 61 3.35 11.45 -0.92
N LEU A 62 2.06 11.18 -1.15
CA LEU A 62 1.28 10.36 -0.23
C LEU A 62 1.92 8.98 -0.08
N LEU A 63 1.96 8.47 1.15
CA LEU A 63 2.30 7.07 1.39
C LEU A 63 1.27 6.15 0.74
N GLU A 64 1.70 5.01 0.25
CA GLU A 64 0.81 4.00 -0.37
C GLU A 64 -0.33 3.62 0.58
N ILE A 65 -0.06 3.53 1.88
CA ILE A 65 -1.07 3.22 2.90
C ILE A 65 -2.13 4.33 3.04
N ASP A 66 -1.75 5.60 2.91
CA ASP A 66 -2.67 6.73 2.98
C ASP A 66 -3.47 6.89 1.69
N PHE A 67 -2.87 6.60 0.54
CA PHE A 67 -3.61 6.53 -0.72
C PHE A 67 -4.78 5.55 -0.62
N GLN A 68 -4.54 4.32 -0.15
CA GLN A 68 -5.58 3.32 0.07
C GLN A 68 -6.63 3.79 1.09
N TRP A 69 -6.20 4.46 2.16
CA TRP A 69 -7.06 4.99 3.20
C TRP A 69 -7.99 6.09 2.67
N ILE A 70 -7.47 7.00 1.84
CA ILE A 70 -8.24 8.05 1.16
C ILE A 70 -9.24 7.43 0.18
N CYS A 71 -8.84 6.44 -0.61
CA CYS A 71 -9.73 5.71 -1.54
C CYS A 71 -10.90 5.06 -0.78
N ARG A 72 -10.63 4.46 0.39
CA ARG A 72 -11.69 3.94 1.28
C ARG A 72 -12.62 5.05 1.77
N GLY A 73 -12.08 6.20 2.14
CA GLY A 73 -12.87 7.39 2.54
C GLY A 73 -13.81 7.83 1.41
N PHE A 74 -13.31 7.97 0.19
CA PHE A 74 -14.13 8.27 -0.98
C PHE A 74 -15.21 7.21 -1.24
N ARG A 75 -14.85 5.93 -1.08
CA ARG A 75 -15.83 4.86 -1.21
C ARG A 75 -16.98 4.99 -0.21
N PHE A 76 -16.67 5.35 1.04
CA PHE A 76 -17.71 5.56 2.07
C PHE A 76 -18.56 6.78 1.77
N LEU A 77 -17.93 7.87 1.38
CA LEU A 77 -18.58 9.14 1.13
C LEU A 77 -19.56 9.09 -0.06
N ASN A 78 -19.22 8.32 -1.11
CA ASN A 78 -20.00 8.25 -2.35
C ASN A 78 -20.97 7.07 -2.40
N TYR A 79 -20.63 5.91 -1.83
CA TYR A 79 -21.39 4.67 -2.00
C TYR A 79 -21.79 4.02 -0.67
N GLY A 80 -21.38 4.62 0.45
CA GLY A 80 -21.56 4.03 1.77
C GLY A 80 -20.61 2.86 2.05
N PRO A 81 -20.73 2.26 3.25
CA PRO A 81 -19.74 1.32 3.76
C PRO A 81 -19.88 -0.11 3.21
N TYR A 82 -20.93 -0.39 2.46
CA TYR A 82 -21.21 -1.74 1.99
C TYR A 82 -20.71 -1.94 0.56
N TYR A 83 -20.00 -3.04 0.35
CA TYR A 83 -19.57 -3.50 -0.97
C TYR A 83 -20.22 -4.83 -1.29
N THR A 84 -20.92 -4.90 -2.43
CA THR A 84 -21.54 -6.13 -2.92
C THR A 84 -20.63 -6.76 -3.97
N THR A 85 -20.18 -7.98 -3.72
CA THR A 85 -19.42 -8.77 -4.69
C THR A 85 -20.25 -9.94 -5.19
N ASN A 86 -20.19 -10.19 -6.49
CA ASN A 86 -20.86 -11.31 -7.14
C ASN A 86 -19.90 -12.48 -7.23
N MET A 87 -20.35 -13.66 -6.86
CA MET A 87 -19.65 -14.94 -6.98
C MET A 87 -18.37 -15.11 -6.14
N ILE A 88 -18.53 -15.64 -4.96
CA ILE A 88 -17.43 -16.20 -4.16
C ILE A 88 -17.56 -17.73 -4.18
N LEU A 89 -16.51 -18.41 -4.65
CA LEU A 89 -16.39 -19.86 -4.51
C LEU A 89 -15.99 -20.18 -3.07
N CYS A 90 -16.74 -21.08 -2.41
CA CYS A 90 -16.36 -21.58 -1.10
C CYS A 90 -15.28 -22.66 -1.23
N ASP A 91 -14.10 -22.42 -0.70
CA ASP A 91 -12.98 -23.35 -0.79
C ASP A 91 -13.23 -24.67 -0.02
N ASN A 92 -14.17 -24.66 0.94
CA ASN A 92 -14.51 -25.87 1.73
C ASN A 92 -15.57 -26.76 1.09
N CYS A 93 -16.64 -26.17 0.53
CA CYS A 93 -17.76 -26.97 -0.01
C CYS A 93 -17.99 -26.80 -1.52
N GLY A 94 -17.16 -26.01 -2.20
CA GLY A 94 -17.25 -25.78 -3.65
C GLY A 94 -18.51 -25.00 -4.10
N THR A 95 -19.34 -24.53 -3.18
CA THR A 95 -20.56 -23.82 -3.54
C THR A 95 -20.23 -22.43 -4.08
N VAL A 96 -20.72 -22.12 -5.26
CA VAL A 96 -20.72 -20.77 -5.81
C VAL A 96 -21.81 -19.98 -5.10
N ARG A 97 -21.43 -18.87 -4.49
CA ARG A 97 -22.36 -17.96 -3.81
C ARG A 97 -22.76 -16.86 -4.75
N GLY A 98 -24.03 -16.49 -4.69
CA GLY A 98 -24.54 -15.27 -5.26
C GLY A 98 -24.00 -14.03 -4.54
N GLU A 99 -24.67 -12.92 -4.71
CA GLU A 99 -24.30 -11.64 -4.11
C GLU A 99 -23.93 -11.75 -2.63
N TYR A 100 -22.75 -11.25 -2.29
CA TYR A 100 -22.27 -11.17 -0.93
C TYR A 100 -21.97 -9.72 -0.58
N GLN A 101 -22.53 -9.24 0.52
CA GLN A 101 -22.31 -7.89 0.99
C GLN A 101 -21.21 -7.89 2.07
N VAL A 102 -20.16 -7.14 1.82
CA VAL A 102 -19.05 -6.91 2.75
C VAL A 102 -19.22 -5.55 3.41
N ASP A 103 -19.16 -5.50 4.72
CA ASP A 103 -19.06 -4.24 5.45
C ASP A 103 -17.58 -3.80 5.50
N LEU A 104 -17.23 -2.79 4.72
CA LEU A 104 -15.86 -2.27 4.64
C LEU A 104 -15.37 -1.63 5.94
N ARG A 105 -16.26 -1.33 6.91
CA ARG A 105 -15.86 -0.88 8.25
C ARG A 105 -15.21 -2.01 9.05
N SER A 106 -15.54 -3.26 8.71
CA SER A 106 -14.94 -4.46 9.33
C SER A 106 -13.57 -4.83 8.78
N VAL A 107 -13.08 -4.12 7.76
CA VAL A 107 -11.73 -4.33 7.22
C VAL A 107 -10.72 -3.80 8.22
N ASP A 108 -9.85 -4.68 8.69
CA ASP A 108 -8.81 -4.33 9.64
C ASP A 108 -7.86 -3.28 9.04
N CYS A 109 -7.46 -2.30 9.85
CA CYS A 109 -6.44 -1.33 9.50
C CYS A 109 -5.34 -1.38 10.57
N LYS A 110 -4.12 -1.69 10.17
CA LYS A 110 -2.95 -1.58 11.05
C LYS A 110 -2.40 -0.17 10.98
N THR A 111 -2.58 0.58 12.04
CA THR A 111 -2.06 1.95 12.15
C THR A 111 -0.56 1.95 12.42
N LEU A 112 0.11 3.02 12.03
CA LEU A 112 1.49 3.25 12.42
C LEU A 112 1.55 3.59 13.93
N PRO A 113 2.63 3.20 14.63
CA PRO A 113 2.89 3.65 15.98
C PRO A 113 2.96 5.19 16.05
N ASP A 114 2.52 5.78 17.16
CA ASP A 114 2.49 7.24 17.31
C ASP A 114 3.90 7.89 17.29
N ASP A 115 4.92 7.12 17.66
CA ASP A 115 6.33 7.50 17.65
C ASP A 115 7.06 7.13 16.35
N PHE A 116 6.37 6.62 15.35
CA PHE A 116 6.97 6.23 14.08
C PHE A 116 7.42 7.45 13.27
N THR A 117 8.72 7.52 13.02
CA THR A 117 9.37 8.67 12.36
C THR A 117 9.55 8.51 10.84
N GLY A 118 9.05 7.42 10.27
CA GLY A 118 9.19 7.13 8.84
C GLY A 118 10.48 6.39 8.46
N ASP A 119 11.38 6.19 9.39
CA ASP A 119 12.67 5.50 9.17
C ASP A 119 12.74 4.24 10.04
N VAL A 120 13.02 3.09 9.44
CA VAL A 120 13.26 1.82 10.11
C VAL A 120 14.67 1.39 9.81
N VAL A 121 15.43 1.07 10.85
CA VAL A 121 16.85 0.73 10.71
C VAL A 121 17.08 -0.70 11.14
N VAL A 122 17.55 -1.54 10.21
CA VAL A 122 18.15 -2.83 10.54
C VAL A 122 19.62 -2.60 10.86
N LYS A 123 20.00 -2.87 12.10
CA LYS A 123 21.38 -2.68 12.54
C LYS A 123 22.28 -3.78 11.97
N LYS A 124 23.54 -3.45 11.72
CA LYS A 124 24.55 -4.40 11.21
C LYS A 124 24.72 -5.67 12.06
N ASP A 125 24.46 -5.56 13.37
CA ASP A 125 24.54 -6.69 14.32
C ASP A 125 23.31 -7.62 14.27
N GLU A 126 22.24 -7.19 13.59
CA GLU A 126 21.07 -8.02 13.24
C GLU A 126 21.27 -8.79 11.93
N LEU A 127 22.33 -8.45 11.17
CA LEU A 127 22.72 -9.09 9.92
C LEU A 127 23.85 -10.10 10.17
N ILE A 128 24.00 -11.10 9.29
CA ILE A 128 24.95 -12.19 9.47
C ILE A 128 26.33 -11.81 8.92
N ASP A 129 26.38 -11.35 7.71
CA ASP A 129 27.61 -11.08 6.98
C ASP A 129 27.78 -9.61 6.60
N TYR A 130 26.67 -8.88 6.44
CA TYR A 130 26.70 -7.48 6.02
C TYR A 130 27.01 -6.52 7.16
N GLN A 131 28.02 -5.65 6.97
CA GLN A 131 28.65 -4.85 8.03
C GLN A 131 28.18 -3.40 8.09
N LYS A 132 27.06 -3.06 7.44
CA LYS A 132 26.47 -1.71 7.49
C LYS A 132 25.03 -1.79 7.96
N ASP A 133 24.56 -0.74 8.64
CA ASP A 133 23.13 -0.56 8.92
C ASP A 133 22.38 -0.39 7.61
N VAL A 134 21.12 -0.85 7.56
CA VAL A 134 20.22 -0.70 6.40
C VAL A 134 19.01 0.10 6.83
N HIS A 135 18.78 1.22 6.16
CA HIS A 135 17.68 2.13 6.42
C HIS A 135 16.52 1.89 5.46
N PHE A 136 15.31 1.89 5.99
CA PHE A 136 14.09 1.69 5.24
C PHE A 136 13.11 2.84 5.43
N HIS A 137 12.28 3.09 4.43
CA HIS A 137 11.14 3.98 4.51
C HIS A 137 9.87 3.31 3.99
N LEU A 138 8.71 3.87 4.35
CA LEU A 138 7.43 3.50 3.74
C LEU A 138 7.35 4.07 2.33
N LEU A 139 6.90 3.26 1.38
CA LEU A 139 6.78 3.69 -0.01
C LEU A 139 5.71 4.76 -0.16
N THR A 140 6.01 5.78 -0.95
CA THR A 140 5.01 6.67 -1.52
C THR A 140 4.18 5.93 -2.58
N ILE A 141 3.00 6.45 -2.89
CA ILE A 141 2.18 5.89 -3.97
C ILE A 141 2.90 5.97 -5.32
N GLN A 142 3.70 7.03 -5.55
CA GLN A 142 4.47 7.15 -6.78
C GLN A 142 5.52 6.02 -6.88
N GLU A 143 6.27 5.76 -5.83
CA GLU A 143 7.23 4.64 -5.80
C GLU A 143 6.54 3.29 -5.98
N ALA A 144 5.36 3.09 -5.38
CA ALA A 144 4.57 1.88 -5.55
C ALA A 144 4.07 1.68 -6.99
N MET A 145 3.76 2.76 -7.70
CA MET A 145 3.42 2.72 -9.13
C MET A 145 4.64 2.43 -10.00
N ASP A 146 5.77 3.07 -9.71
CA ASP A 146 7.01 2.94 -10.48
C ASP A 146 7.58 1.53 -10.39
N LEU A 147 7.62 0.94 -9.20
CA LEU A 147 8.14 -0.42 -9.00
C LEU A 147 7.40 -1.49 -9.84
N ARG A 148 6.10 -1.30 -10.10
CA ARG A 148 5.31 -2.24 -10.90
C ARG A 148 5.67 -2.19 -12.39
N LYS A 149 6.20 -1.05 -12.84
CA LYS A 149 6.57 -0.79 -14.25
C LYS A 149 8.08 -0.94 -14.49
N ASP A 150 8.87 -1.05 -13.42
CA ASP A 150 10.33 -1.07 -13.50
C ASP A 150 10.86 -2.41 -14.03
N LYS A 151 11.35 -2.36 -15.27
CA LYS A 151 11.89 -3.53 -15.98
C LYS A 151 13.13 -4.15 -15.33
N LEU A 152 13.81 -3.44 -14.41
CA LEU A 152 14.97 -3.95 -13.68
C LEU A 152 14.63 -5.17 -12.82
N PHE A 153 13.35 -5.35 -12.47
CA PHE A 153 12.86 -6.41 -11.60
C PHE A 153 12.04 -7.47 -12.34
N PHE A 154 12.03 -7.43 -13.67
CA PHE A 154 11.40 -8.46 -14.48
C PHE A 154 12.37 -9.62 -14.71
N THR A 155 11.89 -10.82 -14.56
CA THR A 155 12.61 -12.04 -14.90
C THR A 155 12.66 -12.24 -16.42
N LYS A 156 13.48 -13.18 -16.90
CA LYS A 156 13.65 -13.45 -18.34
C LYS A 156 12.37 -13.89 -19.06
N ASP A 157 11.43 -14.44 -18.31
CA ASP A 157 10.11 -14.86 -18.79
C ASP A 157 9.07 -13.73 -18.73
N GLY A 158 9.47 -12.51 -18.33
CA GLY A 158 8.60 -11.34 -18.25
C GLY A 158 7.78 -11.24 -16.96
N THR A 159 8.01 -12.13 -15.98
CA THR A 159 7.33 -12.05 -14.68
C THR A 159 8.03 -11.03 -13.78
N SER A 160 7.28 -10.14 -13.14
CA SER A 160 7.84 -9.18 -12.19
C SER A 160 8.12 -9.85 -10.84
N ASN A 161 9.33 -9.66 -10.30
CA ASN A 161 9.63 -9.97 -8.91
C ASN A 161 9.27 -8.79 -8.01
N THR A 162 7.96 -8.59 -7.82
CA THR A 162 7.40 -7.43 -7.09
C THR A 162 7.89 -7.34 -5.64
N GLN A 163 8.09 -8.47 -4.96
CA GLN A 163 8.59 -8.46 -3.58
C GLN A 163 10.03 -7.94 -3.51
N TYR A 164 10.90 -8.39 -4.42
CA TYR A 164 12.27 -7.91 -4.48
C TYR A 164 12.37 -6.45 -4.95
N ALA A 165 11.51 -6.05 -5.89
CA ALA A 165 11.38 -4.65 -6.29
C ALA A 165 10.99 -3.79 -5.08
N ARG A 166 9.97 -4.19 -4.34
CA ARG A 166 9.49 -3.48 -3.15
C ARG A 166 10.60 -3.32 -2.10
N LEU A 167 11.35 -4.38 -1.82
CA LEU A 167 12.54 -4.31 -0.96
C LEU A 167 13.51 -3.23 -1.44
N CYS A 168 13.91 -3.24 -2.71
CA CYS A 168 14.87 -2.29 -3.24
C CYS A 168 14.36 -0.83 -3.22
N TYR A 169 13.07 -0.63 -3.46
CA TYR A 169 12.45 0.69 -3.40
C TYR A 169 12.29 1.21 -1.96
N SER A 170 12.07 0.32 -0.98
CA SER A 170 11.91 0.72 0.42
C SER A 170 13.24 1.03 1.14
N ILE A 171 14.40 0.70 0.56
CA ILE A 171 15.70 1.02 1.14
C ILE A 171 16.06 2.47 0.84
N SER A 172 16.26 3.27 1.90
CA SER A 172 16.65 4.69 1.82
C SER A 172 18.15 4.92 1.98
N GLY A 173 18.92 3.94 2.47
CA GLY A 173 20.36 4.10 2.63
C GLY A 173 21.06 2.90 3.28
N PHE A 174 22.41 2.95 3.23
CA PHE A 174 23.30 1.98 3.88
C PHE A 174 24.36 2.72 4.70
N GLY A 175 24.63 2.25 5.93
CA GLY A 175 25.71 2.74 6.79
C GLY A 175 25.27 3.63 7.92
N ASN A 176 26.24 4.02 8.78
CA ASN A 176 26.00 4.77 9.99
C ASN A 176 25.72 6.26 9.65
N GLY A 177 24.49 6.69 9.83
CA GLY A 177 24.14 8.12 9.94
C GLY A 177 23.84 8.85 8.63
N GLY A 178 23.69 8.17 7.50
CA GLY A 178 23.42 8.83 6.24
C GLY A 178 22.12 8.40 5.58
N LYS A 179 21.13 9.28 5.55
CA LYS A 179 20.11 9.28 4.51
C LYS A 179 20.75 9.72 3.20
N GLU A 180 21.73 8.97 2.70
CA GLU A 180 22.06 9.09 1.29
C GLU A 180 20.87 8.50 0.55
N SER A 181 20.04 9.38 -0.01
CA SER A 181 18.91 8.97 -0.87
C SER A 181 19.47 8.11 -2.00
N ILE A 182 19.33 6.80 -1.84
CA ILE A 182 19.71 5.84 -2.88
C ILE A 182 18.48 5.49 -3.71
N ASN A 183 18.68 5.24 -4.99
CA ASN A 183 17.62 4.73 -5.85
C ASN A 183 17.57 3.20 -5.81
N ALA A 184 16.47 2.62 -6.28
CA ALA A 184 16.23 1.17 -6.27
C ALA A 184 17.30 0.37 -7.04
N LEU A 185 17.92 0.94 -8.09
CA LEU A 185 19.03 0.31 -8.80
C LEU A 185 20.27 0.20 -7.90
N SER A 186 20.62 1.26 -7.20
CA SER A 186 21.76 1.26 -6.27
C SER A 186 21.54 0.29 -5.12
N ALA A 187 20.32 0.23 -4.56
CA ALA A 187 19.94 -0.75 -3.55
C ALA A 187 20.08 -2.19 -4.07
N LYS A 188 19.56 -2.46 -5.28
CA LYS A 188 19.69 -3.76 -5.95
C LYS A 188 21.15 -4.19 -6.11
N LEU A 189 22.00 -3.30 -6.63
CA LEU A 189 23.41 -3.60 -6.85
C LEU A 189 24.17 -3.85 -5.54
N GLU A 190 23.90 -3.10 -4.48
CA GLU A 190 24.52 -3.30 -3.16
C GLU A 190 24.11 -4.66 -2.58
N ILE A 191 22.81 -5.01 -2.65
CA ILE A 191 22.30 -6.30 -2.19
C ILE A 191 22.95 -7.47 -2.96
N GLU A 192 22.91 -7.44 -4.29
CA GLU A 192 23.41 -8.53 -5.12
C GLU A 192 24.92 -8.74 -5.02
N LYS A 193 25.67 -7.68 -4.74
CA LYS A 193 27.14 -7.73 -4.67
C LYS A 193 27.65 -8.08 -3.29
N ASN A 194 26.99 -7.59 -2.23
CA ASN A 194 27.61 -7.52 -0.91
C ASN A 194 26.84 -8.27 0.19
N MET A 195 25.62 -8.79 -0.10
CA MET A 195 24.80 -9.44 0.92
C MET A 195 24.67 -10.94 0.70
N SER A 196 24.61 -11.68 1.80
CA SER A 196 24.33 -13.11 1.79
C SER A 196 22.81 -13.37 1.60
N PRO A 197 22.42 -14.59 1.16
CA PRO A 197 21.02 -14.98 1.13
C PRO A 197 20.32 -14.91 2.50
N ALA A 198 21.08 -15.07 3.58
CA ALA A 198 20.56 -15.00 4.93
C ALA A 198 20.24 -13.54 5.32
N ASP A 199 21.14 -12.60 5.00
CA ASP A 199 20.88 -11.16 5.18
C ASP A 199 19.70 -10.70 4.34
N LEU A 200 19.64 -11.13 3.08
CA LEU A 200 18.49 -10.82 2.20
C LEU A 200 17.16 -11.27 2.83
N LYS A 201 17.13 -12.45 3.47
CA LYS A 201 15.91 -12.94 4.15
C LYS A 201 15.49 -12.03 5.30
N VAL A 202 16.43 -11.50 6.07
CA VAL A 202 16.14 -10.53 7.15
C VAL A 202 15.53 -9.25 6.55
N LEU A 203 16.16 -8.69 5.52
CA LEU A 203 15.67 -7.48 4.88
C LEU A 203 14.28 -7.67 4.23
N MET A 204 14.04 -8.83 3.61
CA MET A 204 12.73 -9.19 3.05
C MET A 204 11.66 -9.25 4.14
N SER A 205 11.99 -9.77 5.34
CA SER A 205 11.05 -9.78 6.47
C SER A 205 10.65 -8.36 6.88
N VAL A 206 11.63 -7.47 7.04
CA VAL A 206 11.39 -6.07 7.41
C VAL A 206 10.56 -5.35 6.33
N SER A 207 10.89 -5.53 5.06
CA SER A 207 10.11 -4.97 3.94
C SER A 207 8.65 -5.46 3.96
N ASN A 208 8.41 -6.74 4.25
CA ASN A 208 7.07 -7.30 4.38
C ASN A 208 6.32 -6.71 5.58
N ASP A 209 7.00 -6.54 6.73
CA ASP A 209 6.41 -5.94 7.93
C ASP A 209 5.97 -4.48 7.69
N LEU A 210 6.74 -3.73 6.88
CA LEU A 210 6.39 -2.38 6.45
C LEU A 210 5.15 -2.37 5.55
N THR A 211 4.98 -3.38 4.68
CA THR A 211 3.80 -3.49 3.83
C THR A 211 2.55 -3.95 4.58
N ASP A 212 2.68 -4.45 5.80
CA ASP A 212 1.56 -4.89 6.64
C ASP A 212 0.81 -3.71 7.31
N TYR A 213 1.34 -2.49 7.23
CA TYR A 213 0.61 -1.29 7.66
C TYR A 213 -0.47 -0.90 6.65
N GLY A 214 -1.49 -0.18 7.14
CA GLY A 214 -2.62 0.26 6.33
C GLY A 214 -3.77 -0.74 6.31
N LEU A 215 -4.57 -0.71 5.24
CA LEU A 215 -5.72 -1.59 5.09
C LEU A 215 -5.25 -3.03 4.84
N ARG A 216 -5.65 -3.92 5.73
CA ARG A 216 -5.42 -5.35 5.55
C ARG A 216 -6.52 -5.92 4.67
N GLY A 217 -6.18 -6.21 3.42
CA GLY A 217 -7.12 -6.75 2.44
C GLY A 217 -7.83 -8.01 2.92
N GLY A 218 -9.16 -8.00 2.85
CA GLY A 218 -10.01 -9.17 3.02
C GLY A 218 -11.01 -9.08 4.17
N GLY A 219 -12.28 -8.92 3.84
CA GLY A 219 -13.38 -9.21 4.76
C GLY A 219 -13.53 -10.71 4.99
N ARG A 220 -13.81 -11.13 6.22
CA ARG A 220 -14.13 -12.55 6.52
C ARG A 220 -15.56 -12.83 6.14
N CYS A 221 -15.77 -13.77 5.22
CA CYS A 221 -17.07 -14.25 4.83
C CYS A 221 -17.32 -15.65 5.39
N ALA A 222 -18.38 -15.82 6.18
CA ALA A 222 -18.82 -17.17 6.49
C ALA A 222 -19.63 -17.78 5.35
N CYS A 223 -19.41 -19.05 5.02
CA CYS A 223 -20.23 -19.75 4.03
C CYS A 223 -21.66 -19.94 4.53
N PRO A 224 -22.70 -19.44 3.86
CA PRO A 224 -24.08 -19.65 4.29
C PRO A 224 -24.48 -21.12 4.25
N GLN A 225 -23.81 -21.96 3.46
CA GLN A 225 -24.12 -23.37 3.34
C GLN A 225 -23.37 -24.28 4.30
N CYS A 226 -22.06 -24.07 4.46
CA CYS A 226 -21.25 -24.94 5.36
C CYS A 226 -20.71 -24.20 6.58
N HIS A 227 -21.05 -22.93 6.74
CA HIS A 227 -20.62 -22.05 7.84
C HIS A 227 -19.09 -21.96 8.06
N SER A 228 -18.27 -22.52 7.14
CA SER A 228 -16.83 -22.33 7.20
C SER A 228 -16.51 -20.85 7.10
N LYS A 229 -15.63 -20.37 7.98
CA LYS A 229 -15.06 -19.03 7.85
C LYS A 229 -14.06 -19.09 6.70
N GLY A 230 -14.44 -18.56 5.53
CA GLY A 230 -13.56 -18.49 4.37
C GLY A 230 -12.31 -17.67 4.68
N ASP A 231 -11.23 -18.00 3.99
CA ASP A 231 -10.02 -17.22 4.02
C ASP A 231 -10.26 -15.79 3.49
N ARG A 232 -9.40 -14.86 3.94
CA ARG A 232 -9.41 -13.47 3.53
C ARG A 232 -9.25 -13.39 2.01
N LYS A 233 -10.31 -13.11 1.26
CA LYS A 233 -10.18 -12.72 -0.14
C LYS A 233 -10.05 -11.21 -0.22
N SER A 234 -9.04 -10.75 -0.95
CA SER A 234 -8.82 -9.33 -1.24
C SER A 234 -10.11 -8.69 -1.75
N VAL A 235 -10.52 -7.61 -1.14
CA VAL A 235 -11.71 -6.81 -1.46
C VAL A 235 -11.29 -5.42 -1.95
N VAL A 236 -10.04 -5.28 -2.36
CA VAL A 236 -9.49 -4.05 -2.94
C VAL A 236 -9.08 -4.30 -4.37
#